data_31a9e4f6502e7a625c63bd84057f8fb6
#
_entry.id   31a9e4f6502e7a625c63bd84057f8fb6
#
_cell.length_a   1.000
_cell.length_b   1.000
_cell.length_c   1.000
_cell.angle_alpha   90.00
_cell.angle_beta   90.00
_cell.angle_gamma   90.00
#
_symmetry.space_group_name_H-M   'P 1'
#
loop_
_entity.id
_entity.type
_entity.pdbx_description
1 polymer ?
#
loop_
_entity_poly.entity_id
_entity_poly.type
_entity_poly.pdbx_seq_one_letter_code
_entity_poly.pdbx_strand_id
1 'polypeptide(L)'
;MQQSMPPVRLNATSRLLFALAVLAPMTPAPGTAQDKFVQSNPMEVTSDTPEYCLHLLDRVSDLVRSAEKPVPREVTDLTTEGHKMCADGQTRSGIMRLRSALLIMENADKTPYR
;
A
#
# COMPACT_ATOMS: atom_id res chain seq x y z
N MET A 1 -30.60 -8.25 47.36
CA MET A 1 -29.87 -9.50 47.22
C MET A 1 -28.41 -9.18 47.07
N GLN A 2 -27.71 -9.32 48.18
CA GLN A 2 -26.25 -9.09 48.20
C GLN A 2 -25.59 -10.42 47.88
N GLN A 3 -24.90 -10.49 46.77
CA GLN A 3 -24.00 -11.60 46.49
C GLN A 3 -22.69 -11.33 47.21
N SER A 4 -22.50 -12.03 48.29
CA SER A 4 -21.21 -12.05 48.99
C SER A 4 -20.20 -12.74 48.08
N MET A 5 -19.28 -12.01 47.52
CA MET A 5 -18.12 -12.60 46.88
C MET A 5 -17.20 -13.18 47.97
N PRO A 6 -16.77 -14.42 47.84
CA PRO A 6 -15.82 -15.00 48.80
C PRO A 6 -14.47 -14.27 48.63
N PRO A 7 -13.75 -14.02 49.71
CA PRO A 7 -12.42 -13.42 49.63
C PRO A 7 -11.49 -14.34 48.88
N VAL A 8 -10.90 -13.85 47.83
CA VAL A 8 -9.83 -14.55 47.14
C VAL A 8 -8.63 -14.63 48.11
N ARG A 9 -8.41 -15.80 48.63
CA ARG A 9 -7.19 -16.07 49.42
C ARG A 9 -6.02 -16.14 48.45
N LEU A 10 -5.29 -15.08 48.39
CA LEU A 10 -3.98 -15.05 47.75
C LEU A 10 -3.06 -15.95 48.57
N ASN A 11 -2.81 -17.12 48.05
CA ASN A 11 -1.82 -18.03 48.64
C ASN A 11 -0.43 -17.41 48.44
N ALA A 12 0.19 -17.11 49.57
CA ALA A 12 1.50 -16.50 49.66
C ALA A 12 2.66 -17.39 49.16
N THR A 13 2.37 -18.57 48.67
CA THR A 13 3.39 -19.53 48.20
C THR A 13 3.77 -19.36 46.73
N SER A 14 3.14 -18.45 46.04
CA SER A 14 3.42 -18.22 44.59
C SER A 14 4.53 -17.20 44.33
N ARG A 15 5.20 -16.71 45.36
CA ARG A 15 6.16 -15.63 45.22
C ARG A 15 7.56 -16.04 44.79
N LEU A 16 7.83 -17.33 44.74
CA LEU A 16 9.20 -17.81 44.53
C LEU A 16 9.49 -18.23 43.07
N LEU A 17 8.51 -18.22 42.21
CA LEU A 17 8.70 -18.69 40.82
C LEU A 17 8.88 -17.59 39.79
N PHE A 18 8.81 -16.33 40.17
CA PHE A 18 8.90 -15.23 39.23
C PHE A 18 10.31 -14.64 39.02
N ALA A 19 11.29 -15.13 39.76
CA ALA A 19 12.63 -14.55 39.70
C ALA A 19 13.51 -15.07 38.54
N LEU A 20 13.07 -16.08 37.82
CA LEU A 20 13.89 -16.73 36.78
C LEU A 20 13.49 -16.40 35.34
N ALA A 21 12.47 -15.60 35.15
CA ALA A 21 11.98 -15.31 33.82
C ALA A 21 12.59 -14.04 33.14
N VAL A 22 13.56 -13.41 33.79
CA VAL A 22 14.05 -12.09 33.37
C VAL A 22 15.30 -12.14 32.50
N LEU A 23 15.78 -13.31 32.18
CA LEU A 23 16.96 -13.45 31.32
C LEU A 23 16.62 -13.99 29.93
N ALA A 24 15.59 -13.46 29.33
CA ALA A 24 15.49 -13.57 27.89
C ALA A 24 16.47 -12.57 27.28
N PRO A 25 17.54 -12.99 26.60
CA PRO A 25 18.35 -12.06 25.87
C PRO A 25 17.46 -11.42 24.82
N MET A 26 17.31 -10.12 24.87
CA MET A 26 16.76 -9.36 23.78
C MET A 26 17.68 -9.54 22.59
N THR A 27 17.43 -10.56 21.81
CA THR A 27 18.05 -10.63 20.49
C THR A 27 17.51 -9.49 19.68
N PRO A 28 18.37 -8.60 19.17
CA PRO A 28 17.92 -7.55 18.30
C PRO A 28 17.20 -8.20 17.12
N ALA A 29 15.97 -7.80 16.91
CA ALA A 29 15.17 -8.33 15.83
C ALA A 29 15.90 -8.10 14.50
N PRO A 30 16.18 -9.14 13.69
CA PRO A 30 16.88 -8.98 12.43
C PRO A 30 16.05 -8.20 11.37
N GLY A 31 14.83 -7.81 11.69
CA GLY A 31 13.93 -7.12 10.78
C GLY A 31 14.35 -5.71 10.39
N THR A 32 15.17 -5.03 11.20
CA THR A 32 15.60 -3.66 10.89
C THR A 32 16.58 -3.58 9.72
N ALA A 33 17.32 -4.63 9.43
CA ALA A 33 18.23 -4.68 8.29
C ALA A 33 17.49 -4.86 6.94
N GLN A 34 16.34 -5.51 6.96
CA GLN A 34 15.52 -5.70 5.75
C GLN A 34 14.82 -4.42 5.34
N ASP A 35 14.35 -3.61 6.27
CA ASP A 35 13.72 -2.33 5.98
C ASP A 35 14.69 -1.34 5.32
N LYS A 36 15.93 -1.33 5.74
CA LYS A 36 16.99 -0.53 5.11
C LYS A 36 17.33 -1.00 3.70
N PHE A 37 17.25 -2.27 3.43
CA PHE A 37 17.53 -2.84 2.13
C PHE A 37 16.45 -2.48 1.11
N VAL A 38 15.18 -2.52 1.52
CA VAL A 38 14.04 -2.13 0.69
C VAL A 38 14.09 -0.64 0.35
N GLN A 39 14.57 0.20 1.25
CA GLN A 39 14.69 1.64 1.04
C GLN A 39 15.86 2.03 0.15
N SER A 40 16.87 1.19 0.01
CA SER A 40 18.06 1.51 -0.76
C SER A 40 17.95 1.22 -2.25
N ASN A 41 16.86 0.63 -2.69
CA ASN A 41 16.65 0.29 -4.09
C ASN A 41 15.41 1.00 -4.66
N PRO A 42 15.54 2.28 -5.08
CA PRO A 42 14.41 3.04 -5.60
C PRO A 42 13.83 2.49 -6.91
N MET A 43 14.53 1.57 -7.56
CA MET A 43 14.05 0.93 -8.79
C MET A 43 13.07 -0.21 -8.52
N GLU A 44 13.03 -0.68 -7.30
CA GLU A 44 12.14 -1.74 -6.87
C GLU A 44 10.91 -1.21 -6.13
N VAL A 45 10.53 0.01 -6.40
CA VAL A 45 9.20 0.50 -6.05
C VAL A 45 8.21 -0.23 -6.92
N THR A 46 8.13 -1.47 -6.68
CA THR A 46 7.00 -2.28 -7.11
C THR A 46 5.83 -1.91 -6.24
N SER A 47 5.24 -1.11 -6.70
CA SER A 47 4.17 -0.34 -6.25
C SER A 47 2.87 -0.97 -6.70
N ASP A 48 2.68 -2.21 -6.33
CA ASP A 48 1.35 -2.80 -6.34
C ASP A 48 0.58 -2.34 -5.08
N THR A 49 0.76 -1.06 -4.71
CA THR A 49 0.09 -0.46 -3.56
C THR A 49 -1.11 0.38 -3.98
N PRO A 50 -2.13 0.48 -3.12
CA PRO A 50 -3.28 1.35 -3.37
C PRO A 50 -2.88 2.81 -3.59
N GLU A 51 -1.90 3.30 -2.87
CA GLU A 51 -1.37 4.67 -2.99
C GLU A 51 -0.78 4.93 -4.36
N TYR A 52 -0.04 3.99 -4.90
CA TYR A 52 0.51 4.10 -6.24
C TYR A 52 -0.57 4.04 -7.31
N CYS A 53 -1.59 3.22 -7.11
CA CYS A 53 -2.75 3.17 -7.99
C CYS A 53 -3.44 4.53 -8.09
N LEU A 54 -3.64 5.20 -6.95
CA LEU A 54 -4.21 6.56 -6.89
C LEU A 54 -3.27 7.58 -7.52
N HIS A 55 -1.96 7.47 -7.28
CA HIS A 55 -0.97 8.36 -7.87
C HIS A 55 -0.98 8.30 -9.41
N LEU A 56 -1.09 7.10 -9.98
CA LEU A 56 -1.23 6.94 -11.42
C LEU A 56 -2.52 7.54 -11.95
N LEU A 57 -3.62 7.39 -11.23
CA LEU A 57 -4.90 7.97 -11.58
C LEU A 57 -4.82 9.50 -11.63
N ASP A 58 -4.21 10.13 -10.62
CA ASP A 58 -3.99 11.57 -10.60
C ASP A 58 -3.14 12.02 -11.80
N ARG A 59 -2.08 11.30 -12.09
CA ARG A 59 -1.21 11.61 -13.22
C ARG A 59 -1.93 11.52 -14.57
N VAL A 60 -2.75 10.49 -14.79
CA VAL A 60 -3.57 10.39 -15.99
C VAL A 60 -4.55 11.57 -16.08
N SER A 61 -5.20 11.88 -14.96
CA SER A 61 -6.16 12.98 -14.88
C SER A 61 -5.52 14.33 -15.20
N ASP A 62 -4.30 14.57 -14.74
CA ASP A 62 -3.56 15.79 -15.05
C ASP A 62 -3.22 15.88 -16.54
N LEU A 63 -2.76 14.79 -17.13
CA LEU A 63 -2.48 14.75 -18.58
C LEU A 63 -3.73 14.98 -19.42
N VAL A 64 -4.85 14.38 -19.02
CA VAL A 64 -6.14 14.58 -19.72
C VAL A 64 -6.58 16.05 -19.63
N ARG A 65 -6.43 16.69 -18.46
CA ARG A 65 -6.81 18.10 -18.27
C ARG A 65 -5.91 19.07 -19.05
N SER A 66 -4.63 18.73 -19.17
CA SER A 66 -3.65 19.57 -19.87
C SER A 66 -3.53 19.25 -21.36
N ALA A 67 -4.24 18.25 -21.86
CA ALA A 67 -4.16 17.83 -23.24
C ALA A 67 -4.69 18.92 -24.19
N GLU A 68 -3.88 19.33 -25.15
CA GLU A 68 -4.28 20.25 -26.20
C GLU A 68 -5.06 19.56 -27.33
N LYS A 69 -4.91 18.27 -27.44
CA LYS A 69 -5.54 17.41 -28.44
C LYS A 69 -6.71 16.64 -27.84
N PRO A 70 -7.68 16.21 -28.64
CA PRO A 70 -8.75 15.35 -28.17
C PRO A 70 -8.17 14.07 -27.55
N VAL A 71 -8.61 13.75 -26.35
CA VAL A 71 -8.18 12.54 -25.64
C VAL A 71 -8.79 11.32 -26.33
N PRO A 72 -7.98 10.32 -26.68
CA PRO A 72 -8.50 9.08 -27.25
C PRO A 72 -9.51 8.42 -26.29
N ARG A 73 -10.59 7.90 -26.84
CA ARG A 73 -11.63 7.22 -26.04
C ARG A 73 -11.07 6.06 -25.23
N GLU A 74 -10.10 5.36 -25.78
CA GLU A 74 -9.41 4.25 -25.10
C GLU A 74 -8.77 4.70 -23.78
N VAL A 75 -8.20 5.91 -23.72
CA VAL A 75 -7.65 6.47 -22.47
C VAL A 75 -8.73 6.64 -21.41
N THR A 76 -9.90 7.13 -21.81
CA THR A 76 -11.02 7.30 -20.89
C THR A 76 -11.52 5.96 -20.36
N ASP A 77 -11.65 4.97 -21.22
CA ASP A 77 -12.10 3.63 -20.87
C ASP A 77 -11.09 2.96 -19.91
N LEU A 78 -9.80 2.99 -20.25
CA LEU A 78 -8.74 2.44 -19.39
C LEU A 78 -8.64 3.15 -18.03
N THR A 79 -8.84 4.45 -18.01
CA THR A 79 -8.80 5.23 -16.76
C THR A 79 -9.97 4.89 -15.86
N THR A 80 -11.16 4.78 -16.43
CA THR A 80 -12.37 4.41 -15.68
C THR A 80 -12.26 2.99 -15.12
N GLU A 81 -11.80 2.05 -15.95
CA GLU A 81 -11.60 0.67 -15.53
C GLU A 81 -10.51 0.56 -14.47
N GLY A 82 -9.36 1.24 -14.69
CA GLY A 82 -8.27 1.28 -13.73
C GLY A 82 -8.68 1.87 -12.39
N HIS A 83 -9.44 2.95 -12.39
CA HIS A 83 -9.99 3.55 -11.17
C HIS A 83 -10.87 2.56 -10.40
N LYS A 84 -11.78 1.90 -11.09
CA LYS A 84 -12.66 0.89 -10.50
C LYS A 84 -11.84 -0.25 -9.88
N MET A 85 -10.86 -0.76 -10.59
CA MET A 85 -10.00 -1.83 -10.11
C MET A 85 -9.19 -1.42 -8.87
N CYS A 86 -8.67 -0.19 -8.83
CA CYS A 86 -8.00 0.35 -7.65
C CYS A 86 -8.95 0.39 -6.44
N ALA A 87 -10.18 0.85 -6.65
CA ALA A 87 -11.20 0.95 -5.59
C ALA A 87 -11.65 -0.43 -5.08
N ASP A 88 -11.71 -1.42 -5.97
CA ASP A 88 -12.13 -2.79 -5.64
C ASP A 88 -11.01 -3.64 -5.02
N GLY A 89 -9.81 -3.07 -4.81
CA GLY A 89 -8.66 -3.79 -4.27
C GLY A 89 -7.88 -4.62 -5.29
N GLN A 90 -8.24 -4.56 -6.56
CA GLN A 90 -7.51 -5.18 -7.67
C GLN A 90 -6.37 -4.25 -8.12
N THR A 91 -5.51 -3.91 -7.20
CA THR A 91 -4.48 -2.87 -7.33
C THR A 91 -3.56 -3.11 -8.52
N ARG A 92 -3.03 -4.31 -8.65
CA ARG A 92 -2.13 -4.66 -9.75
C ARG A 92 -2.78 -4.48 -11.13
N SER A 93 -3.99 -4.96 -11.27
CA SER A 93 -4.75 -4.84 -12.52
C SER A 93 -5.09 -3.38 -12.84
N GLY A 94 -5.48 -2.61 -11.82
CA GLY A 94 -5.72 -1.18 -11.94
C GLY A 94 -4.47 -0.42 -12.40
N ILE A 95 -3.33 -0.70 -11.80
CA ILE A 95 -2.03 -0.13 -12.17
C ILE A 95 -1.70 -0.42 -13.64
N MET A 96 -1.91 -1.63 -14.10
CA MET A 96 -1.65 -2.00 -15.49
C MET A 96 -2.53 -1.21 -16.46
N ARG A 97 -3.81 -1.03 -16.16
CA ARG A 97 -4.74 -0.23 -16.97
C ARG A 97 -4.32 1.25 -17.02
N LEU A 98 -3.99 1.82 -15.89
CA LEU A 98 -3.57 3.22 -15.79
C LEU A 98 -2.22 3.47 -16.49
N ARG A 99 -1.28 2.54 -16.41
CA ARG A 99 -0.03 2.61 -17.16
C ARG A 99 -0.28 2.59 -18.68
N SER A 100 -1.19 1.74 -19.13
CA SER A 100 -1.57 1.71 -20.55
C SER A 100 -2.17 3.05 -21.00
N ALA A 101 -3.03 3.64 -20.20
CA ALA A 101 -3.58 4.97 -20.46
C ALA A 101 -2.48 6.05 -20.56
N LEU A 102 -1.51 6.02 -19.64
CA LEU A 102 -0.36 6.94 -19.67
C LEU A 102 0.46 6.80 -20.95
N LEU A 103 0.77 5.58 -21.37
CA LEU A 103 1.54 5.31 -22.58
C LEU A 103 0.83 5.82 -23.82
N ILE A 104 -0.47 5.67 -23.90
CA ILE A 104 -1.27 6.20 -25.03
C ILE A 104 -1.21 7.72 -25.06
N MET A 105 -1.36 8.37 -23.89
CA MET A 105 -1.27 9.83 -23.79
C MET A 105 0.11 10.36 -24.17
N GLU A 106 1.17 9.76 -23.65
CA GLU A 106 2.55 10.15 -23.95
C GLU A 106 2.90 9.96 -25.44
N ASN A 107 2.39 8.92 -26.07
CA ASN A 107 2.59 8.68 -27.50
C ASN A 107 1.76 9.63 -28.36
N ALA A 108 0.56 9.98 -27.93
CA ALA A 108 -0.28 10.93 -28.63
C ALA A 108 0.35 12.32 -28.71
N ASP A 109 1.08 12.74 -27.67
CA ASP A 109 1.80 14.01 -27.67
C ASP A 109 3.00 14.02 -28.62
N LYS A 110 3.61 12.87 -28.86
CA LYS A 110 4.79 12.72 -29.71
C LYS A 110 4.46 12.60 -31.20
N THR A 111 3.23 12.25 -31.56
CA THR A 111 2.84 12.15 -32.97
C THR A 111 2.55 13.53 -33.52
N PRO A 112 3.35 14.00 -34.52
CA PRO A 112 3.03 15.23 -35.19
C PRO A 112 1.68 15.11 -35.94
N TYR A 113 0.88 16.15 -35.92
CA TYR A 113 -0.32 16.20 -36.68
C TYR A 113 0.00 16.00 -38.19
N ARG A 114 -0.63 15.03 -38.73
CA ARG A 114 -0.76 14.95 -40.18
C ARG A 114 -2.08 15.49 -40.63
#